data_5df70ddd75662da12ff351a2b10f2438
#
_entry.id   5df70ddd75662da12ff351a2b10f2438
#
_cell.length_a   1.000
_cell.length_b   1.000
_cell.length_c   1.000
_cell.angle_alpha   90.00
_cell.angle_beta   90.00
_cell.angle_gamma   90.00
#
_symmetry.space_group_name_H-M   'P 1'
#
loop_
_entity.id
_entity.type
_entity.pdbx_description
1 polymer ?
#
loop_
_entity_poly.entity_id
_entity_poly.type
_entity_poly.pdbx_seq_one_letter_code
_entity_poly.pdbx_strand_id
1 'polypeptide(L)'
;MEKNVLISLCMPTNGVIEWVFPVLDSIFGQGVDDNLFEVVVTDNGDNEKFKMMMKQYVQKHSNIVYAETNALPFLNEIESYKRANGEFIKFVNHRTLLVDGALQKLVDFVKTNRKEKPIVYFANGALKIQKVHYYNSFDKFVRNLSYWSSWSTGMAIWKEDFLKLPEDVEDFNELFPHTTVLFRERNRCRYIIDNTVIMDEMPQGKKPKGNYNLYWAFGIEYPGIIFDLFRDESISKTTFRYVLDTNLDFIAGMYFEYHIRKHYCSYDLNGLKDIFGVFYSKSKFWMKVIQITVKRLAKKIVKF
;
A
#
# COMPACT_ATOMS: atom_id res chain seq x y z
N MET A 1 21.19 -22.50 -14.89
CA MET A 1 19.85 -22.83 -14.36
C MET A 1 19.15 -21.50 -14.15
N GLU A 2 18.00 -21.29 -14.78
CA GLU A 2 17.17 -20.11 -14.47
C GLU A 2 16.79 -20.15 -12.97
N LYS A 3 17.05 -19.05 -12.24
CA LYS A 3 16.63 -18.94 -10.85
C LYS A 3 15.09 -18.96 -10.83
N ASN A 4 14.49 -19.94 -10.19
CA ASN A 4 13.03 -20.02 -10.03
C ASN A 4 12.61 -19.18 -8.82
N VAL A 5 12.69 -17.86 -8.97
CA VAL A 5 12.32 -16.90 -7.93
C VAL A 5 10.80 -16.98 -7.70
N LEU A 6 10.38 -17.31 -6.49
CA LEU A 6 8.96 -17.36 -6.14
C LEU A 6 8.37 -15.99 -5.85
N ILE A 7 9.13 -15.13 -5.15
CA ILE A 7 8.62 -13.82 -4.73
C ILE A 7 9.63 -12.70 -4.99
N SER A 8 9.14 -11.60 -5.54
CA SER A 8 9.88 -10.34 -5.64
C SER A 8 9.35 -9.36 -4.60
N LEU A 9 10.21 -8.95 -3.68
CA LEU A 9 9.95 -7.89 -2.72
C LEU A 9 10.32 -6.55 -3.35
N CYS A 10 9.32 -5.79 -3.78
CA CYS A 10 9.52 -4.56 -4.54
C CYS A 10 9.50 -3.35 -3.62
N MET A 11 10.62 -2.64 -3.53
CA MET A 11 10.86 -1.53 -2.62
C MET A 11 11.24 -0.26 -3.40
N PRO A 12 10.28 0.56 -3.83
CA PRO A 12 10.58 1.88 -4.38
C PRO A 12 11.08 2.81 -3.26
N THR A 13 12.06 3.65 -3.58
CA THR A 13 12.66 4.58 -2.62
C THR A 13 13.12 5.86 -3.31
N ASN A 14 13.30 6.91 -2.52
CA ASN A 14 13.97 8.16 -2.89
C ASN A 14 15.34 8.30 -2.21
N GLY A 15 15.99 7.19 -1.89
CA GLY A 15 17.37 7.17 -1.43
C GLY A 15 17.61 7.58 0.03
N VAL A 16 16.68 7.26 0.95
CA VAL A 16 16.84 7.53 2.40
C VAL A 16 17.59 6.40 3.06
N ILE A 17 18.88 6.62 3.34
CA ILE A 17 19.81 5.63 3.91
C ILE A 17 19.27 5.02 5.20
N GLU A 18 18.80 5.86 6.12
CA GLU A 18 18.34 5.46 7.46
C GLU A 18 17.06 4.62 7.44
N TRP A 19 16.39 4.53 6.30
CA TRP A 19 15.20 3.71 6.13
C TRP A 19 15.51 2.43 5.35
N VAL A 20 16.15 2.56 4.19
CA VAL A 20 16.30 1.46 3.23
C VAL A 20 17.18 0.34 3.80
N PHE A 21 18.36 0.65 4.32
CA PHE A 21 19.29 -0.40 4.78
C PHE A 21 18.74 -1.22 5.96
N PRO A 22 18.13 -0.63 7.01
CA PRO A 22 17.47 -1.43 8.03
C PRO A 22 16.38 -2.35 7.51
N VAL A 23 15.61 -1.91 6.47
CA VAL A 23 14.60 -2.76 5.84
C VAL A 23 15.24 -3.91 5.08
N LEU A 24 16.29 -3.64 4.30
CA LEU A 24 17.07 -4.69 3.61
C LEU A 24 17.64 -5.69 4.62
N ASP A 25 18.26 -5.23 5.69
CA ASP A 25 18.82 -6.08 6.73
C ASP A 25 17.72 -6.94 7.40
N SER A 26 16.51 -6.40 7.60
CA SER A 26 15.37 -7.16 8.13
C SER A 26 14.86 -8.25 7.17
N ILE A 27 15.06 -8.09 5.86
CA ILE A 27 14.72 -9.09 4.84
C ILE A 27 15.78 -10.18 4.80
N PHE A 28 17.06 -9.81 4.65
CA PHE A 28 18.17 -10.76 4.51
C PHE A 28 18.48 -11.50 5.82
N GLY A 29 18.12 -10.93 6.96
CA GLY A 29 18.26 -11.58 8.28
C GLY A 29 17.26 -12.71 8.55
N GLN A 30 16.30 -12.99 7.65
CA GLN A 30 15.25 -14.01 7.87
C GLN A 30 15.72 -15.47 7.70
N GLY A 31 16.91 -15.72 7.15
CA GLY A 31 17.44 -17.07 6.94
C GLY A 31 16.68 -17.90 5.91
N VAL A 32 15.95 -17.29 4.99
CA VAL A 32 15.27 -17.93 3.87
C VAL A 32 16.26 -18.13 2.72
N ASP A 33 16.13 -19.24 1.98
CA ASP A 33 16.97 -19.54 0.83
C ASP A 33 16.90 -18.42 -0.22
N ASP A 34 18.05 -17.83 -0.55
CA ASP A 34 18.21 -16.71 -1.50
C ASP A 34 17.74 -17.04 -2.93
N ASN A 35 17.56 -18.30 -3.26
CA ASN A 35 17.00 -18.71 -4.56
C ASN A 35 15.47 -18.59 -4.63
N LEU A 36 14.78 -18.46 -3.51
CA LEU A 36 13.32 -18.38 -3.44
C LEU A 36 12.78 -16.95 -3.55
N PHE A 37 13.61 -15.95 -3.30
CA PHE A 37 13.18 -14.55 -3.33
C PHE A 37 14.22 -13.63 -3.98
N GLU A 38 13.76 -12.49 -4.41
CA GLU A 38 14.61 -11.36 -4.76
C GLU A 38 14.07 -10.07 -4.12
N VAL A 39 14.94 -9.08 -4.00
CA VAL A 39 14.56 -7.73 -3.60
C VAL A 39 14.80 -6.80 -4.78
N VAL A 40 13.76 -6.10 -5.23
CA VAL A 40 13.86 -5.12 -6.31
C VAL A 40 13.77 -3.73 -5.71
N VAL A 41 14.87 -2.99 -5.77
CA VAL A 41 14.97 -1.62 -5.26
C VAL A 41 15.02 -0.67 -6.44
N THR A 42 14.03 0.23 -6.55
CA THR A 42 14.04 1.31 -7.54
C THR A 42 14.19 2.65 -6.83
N ASP A 43 15.17 3.44 -7.26
CA ASP A 43 15.53 4.71 -6.63
C ASP A 43 15.29 5.87 -7.60
N ASN A 44 14.36 6.75 -7.25
CA ASN A 44 14.10 7.99 -7.98
C ASN A 44 14.65 9.23 -7.25
N GLY A 45 15.53 9.02 -6.25
CA GLY A 45 16.20 10.10 -5.53
C GLY A 45 17.53 10.51 -6.18
N ASP A 46 18.09 11.58 -5.65
CA ASP A 46 19.34 12.19 -6.08
C ASP A 46 20.49 12.04 -5.06
N ASN A 47 20.32 11.17 -4.06
CA ASN A 47 21.29 10.95 -3.00
C ASN A 47 22.47 10.07 -3.46
N GLU A 48 23.54 10.67 -3.94
CA GLU A 48 24.73 9.96 -4.45
C GLU A 48 25.39 9.03 -3.41
N LYS A 49 25.36 9.41 -2.13
CA LYS A 49 25.85 8.53 -1.07
C LYS A 49 25.05 7.25 -0.96
N PHE A 50 23.71 7.36 -1.06
CA PHE A 50 22.82 6.20 -1.09
C PHE A 50 23.12 5.29 -2.28
N LYS A 51 23.23 5.86 -3.49
CA LYS A 51 23.53 5.11 -4.71
C LYS A 51 24.85 4.34 -4.61
N MET A 52 25.89 4.98 -4.09
CA MET A 52 27.19 4.34 -3.85
C MET A 52 27.06 3.16 -2.86
N MET A 53 26.36 3.37 -1.74
CA MET A 53 26.15 2.32 -0.74
C MET A 53 25.33 1.15 -1.29
N MET A 54 24.28 1.44 -2.10
CA MET A 54 23.48 0.40 -2.76
C MET A 54 24.31 -0.44 -3.72
N LYS A 55 25.18 0.16 -4.56
CA LYS A 55 26.11 -0.57 -5.44
C LYS A 55 27.02 -1.52 -4.66
N GLN A 56 27.46 -1.13 -3.47
CA GLN A 56 28.24 -2.01 -2.60
C GLN A 56 27.39 -3.11 -1.94
N TYR A 57 26.15 -2.79 -1.58
CA TYR A 57 25.24 -3.75 -0.95
C TYR A 57 24.83 -4.86 -1.94
N VAL A 58 24.56 -4.53 -3.19
CA VAL A 58 24.28 -5.48 -4.29
C VAL A 58 25.42 -6.48 -4.51
N GLN A 59 26.67 -6.08 -4.31
CA GLN A 59 27.82 -6.99 -4.44
C GLN A 59 27.81 -8.10 -3.37
N LYS A 60 27.13 -7.89 -2.24
CA LYS A 60 27.04 -8.87 -1.14
C LYS A 60 25.84 -9.81 -1.28
N HIS A 61 24.82 -9.41 -2.04
CA HIS A 61 23.55 -10.14 -2.16
C HIS A 61 23.17 -10.31 -3.64
N SER A 62 23.37 -11.52 -4.16
CA SER A 62 23.16 -11.84 -5.58
C SER A 62 21.70 -11.84 -6.03
N ASN A 63 20.76 -11.71 -5.09
CA ASN A 63 19.32 -11.67 -5.30
C ASN A 63 18.72 -10.26 -5.07
N ILE A 64 19.54 -9.20 -5.21
CA ILE A 64 19.06 -7.82 -5.30
C ILE A 64 19.13 -7.33 -6.75
N VAL A 65 18.03 -6.72 -7.19
CA VAL A 65 17.96 -5.90 -8.41
C VAL A 65 17.88 -4.44 -7.99
N TYR A 66 18.89 -3.64 -8.30
CA TYR A 66 18.90 -2.19 -8.03
C TYR A 66 18.88 -1.42 -9.34
N ALA A 67 17.97 -0.44 -9.45
CA ALA A 67 17.89 0.45 -10.60
C ALA A 67 17.55 1.87 -10.18
N GLU A 68 18.28 2.84 -10.76
CA GLU A 68 17.95 4.26 -10.70
C GLU A 68 16.83 4.55 -11.71
N THR A 69 15.85 5.39 -11.36
CA THR A 69 14.70 5.74 -12.21
C THR A 69 14.44 7.25 -12.17
N ASN A 70 13.71 7.74 -13.17
CA ASN A 70 13.21 9.12 -13.21
C ASN A 70 11.68 9.18 -12.99
N ALA A 71 11.08 8.10 -12.48
CA ALA A 71 9.65 8.04 -12.27
C ALA A 71 9.16 9.03 -11.20
N LEU A 72 7.92 9.50 -11.35
CA LEU A 72 7.25 10.26 -10.30
C LEU A 72 7.17 9.45 -8.99
N PRO A 73 7.07 10.10 -7.82
CA PRO A 73 7.27 9.44 -6.53
C PRO A 73 6.51 8.12 -6.35
N PHE A 74 5.19 8.09 -6.57
CA PHE A 74 4.41 6.86 -6.39
C PHE A 74 4.50 5.93 -7.60
N LEU A 75 4.72 6.46 -8.82
CA LEU A 75 4.89 5.63 -10.01
C LEU A 75 6.21 4.83 -10.00
N ASN A 76 7.16 5.20 -9.16
CA ASN A 76 8.38 4.42 -8.94
C ASN A 76 8.09 2.99 -8.42
N GLU A 77 6.93 2.75 -7.79
CA GLU A 77 6.54 1.38 -7.44
C GLU A 77 6.25 0.52 -8.66
N ILE A 78 5.61 1.08 -9.71
CA ILE A 78 5.36 0.37 -10.98
C ILE A 78 6.69 0.03 -11.66
N GLU A 79 7.66 0.93 -11.61
CA GLU A 79 9.02 0.67 -12.10
C GLU A 79 9.68 -0.51 -11.37
N SER A 80 9.42 -0.69 -10.07
CA SER A 80 9.92 -1.85 -9.33
C SER A 80 9.23 -3.15 -9.74
N TYR A 81 7.92 -3.11 -10.01
CA TYR A 81 7.15 -4.28 -10.44
C TYR A 81 7.55 -4.76 -11.85
N LYS A 82 7.86 -3.83 -12.77
CA LYS A 82 8.36 -4.16 -14.10
C LYS A 82 9.65 -4.97 -14.05
N ARG A 83 10.51 -4.71 -13.08
CA ARG A 83 11.82 -5.38 -12.89
C ARG A 83 11.77 -6.66 -12.09
N ALA A 84 10.61 -6.97 -11.52
CA ALA A 84 10.40 -8.19 -10.73
C ALA A 84 10.45 -9.44 -11.62
N ASN A 85 11.16 -10.49 -11.20
CA ASN A 85 11.25 -11.79 -11.90
C ASN A 85 10.48 -12.91 -11.19
N GLY A 86 10.10 -12.71 -9.92
CA GLY A 86 9.36 -13.69 -9.14
C GLY A 86 7.94 -13.92 -9.65
N GLU A 87 7.39 -15.11 -9.38
CA GLU A 87 6.01 -15.46 -9.73
C GLU A 87 4.99 -14.56 -9.04
N PHE A 88 5.35 -14.01 -7.88
CA PHE A 88 4.53 -13.14 -7.05
C PHE A 88 5.28 -11.88 -6.67
N ILE A 89 4.65 -10.73 -6.85
CA ILE A 89 5.18 -9.41 -6.56
C ILE A 89 4.54 -8.92 -5.25
N LYS A 90 5.36 -8.51 -4.28
CA LYS A 90 4.92 -7.93 -3.02
C LYS A 90 5.57 -6.57 -2.81
N PHE A 91 4.76 -5.55 -2.66
CA PHE A 91 5.25 -4.23 -2.27
C PHE A 91 5.83 -4.24 -0.85
N VAL A 92 6.99 -3.62 -0.68
CA VAL A 92 7.62 -3.36 0.61
C VAL A 92 7.89 -1.86 0.73
N ASN A 93 7.34 -1.24 1.76
CA ASN A 93 7.63 0.15 2.03
C ASN A 93 9.05 0.28 2.61
N HIS A 94 9.85 1.18 2.09
CA HIS A 94 11.24 1.40 2.50
C HIS A 94 11.41 1.87 3.97
N ARG A 95 10.31 1.92 4.74
CA ARG A 95 10.26 2.28 6.18
C ARG A 95 9.59 1.20 7.03
N THR A 96 9.35 0.01 6.49
CA THR A 96 8.72 -1.08 7.23
C THR A 96 9.65 -2.28 7.31
N LEU A 97 10.03 -2.65 8.53
CA LEU A 97 10.85 -3.83 8.80
C LEU A 97 9.99 -5.09 8.66
N LEU A 98 10.51 -6.15 8.07
CA LEU A 98 9.87 -7.45 8.15
C LEU A 98 10.04 -8.01 9.58
N VAL A 99 8.94 -8.51 10.18
CA VAL A 99 9.03 -9.24 11.45
C VAL A 99 9.60 -10.64 11.24
N ASP A 100 10.17 -11.24 12.28
CA ASP A 100 10.77 -12.58 12.21
C ASP A 100 9.81 -13.62 11.64
N GLY A 101 10.28 -14.39 10.66
CA GLY A 101 9.53 -15.40 9.94
C GLY A 101 8.52 -14.86 8.91
N ALA A 102 8.45 -13.55 8.68
CA ALA A 102 7.53 -12.97 7.71
C ALA A 102 7.85 -13.37 6.28
N LEU A 103 9.13 -13.39 5.90
CA LEU A 103 9.55 -13.79 4.56
C LEU A 103 9.20 -15.27 4.28
N GLN A 104 9.42 -16.16 5.24
CA GLN A 104 9.03 -17.57 5.10
C GLN A 104 7.52 -17.72 4.92
N LYS A 105 6.70 -16.97 5.67
CA LYS A 105 5.22 -16.97 5.49
C LYS A 105 4.81 -16.51 4.09
N LEU A 106 5.46 -15.49 3.54
CA LEU A 106 5.20 -15.02 2.18
C LEU A 106 5.57 -16.09 1.13
N VAL A 107 6.73 -16.74 1.28
CA VAL A 107 7.15 -17.84 0.43
C VAL A 107 6.16 -19.03 0.50
N ASP A 108 5.72 -19.39 1.70
CA ASP A 108 4.75 -20.48 1.90
C ASP A 108 3.38 -20.11 1.33
N PHE A 109 2.96 -18.85 1.43
CA PHE A 109 1.76 -18.35 0.77
C PHE A 109 1.83 -18.56 -0.75
N VAL A 110 2.95 -18.19 -1.38
CA VAL A 110 3.14 -18.36 -2.83
C VAL A 110 3.10 -19.84 -3.20
N LYS A 111 3.87 -20.69 -2.51
CA LYS A 111 3.88 -22.16 -2.74
C LYS A 111 2.49 -22.76 -2.68
N THR A 112 1.69 -22.37 -1.68
CA THR A 112 0.35 -22.91 -1.46
C THR A 112 -0.65 -22.42 -2.51
N ASN A 113 -0.52 -21.17 -2.96
CA ASN A 113 -1.55 -20.54 -3.78
C ASN A 113 -1.17 -20.40 -5.26
N ARG A 114 0.03 -20.82 -5.69
CA ARG A 114 0.52 -20.64 -7.06
C ARG A 114 -0.34 -21.28 -8.15
N LYS A 115 -1.18 -22.27 -7.83
CA LYS A 115 -2.11 -22.91 -8.79
C LYS A 115 -3.39 -22.07 -8.97
N GLU A 116 -3.99 -21.62 -7.88
CA GLU A 116 -5.27 -20.91 -7.89
C GLU A 116 -5.11 -19.40 -8.10
N LYS A 117 -3.96 -18.87 -7.69
CA LYS A 117 -3.57 -17.45 -7.83
C LYS A 117 -4.66 -16.49 -7.34
N PRO A 118 -5.11 -16.61 -6.09
CA PRO A 118 -6.11 -15.71 -5.53
C PRO A 118 -5.62 -14.27 -5.53
N ILE A 119 -6.53 -13.30 -5.60
CA ILE A 119 -6.19 -11.91 -5.31
C ILE A 119 -6.03 -11.78 -3.81
N VAL A 120 -4.92 -11.18 -3.35
CA VAL A 120 -4.62 -11.04 -1.93
C VAL A 120 -4.21 -9.62 -1.57
N TYR A 121 -4.63 -9.20 -0.38
CA TYR A 121 -4.17 -7.98 0.28
C TYR A 121 -3.67 -8.31 1.69
N PHE A 122 -2.44 -7.91 2.03
CA PHE A 122 -1.82 -8.11 3.34
C PHE A 122 -2.10 -6.90 4.24
N ALA A 123 -3.12 -7.01 5.09
CA ALA A 123 -3.60 -5.89 5.89
C ALA A 123 -2.79 -5.60 7.15
N ASN A 124 -1.78 -6.42 7.46
CA ASN A 124 -0.79 -6.20 8.54
C ASN A 124 -1.40 -5.85 9.91
N GLY A 125 -2.46 -6.52 10.32
CA GLY A 125 -3.12 -6.28 11.61
C GLY A 125 -4.02 -5.04 11.66
N ALA A 126 -4.14 -4.28 10.57
CA ALA A 126 -4.88 -3.02 10.55
C ALA A 126 -6.41 -3.19 10.62
N LEU A 127 -6.93 -4.34 10.22
CA LEU A 127 -8.36 -4.60 10.14
C LEU A 127 -8.86 -5.34 11.39
N LYS A 128 -10.12 -5.09 11.76
CA LYS A 128 -10.79 -5.79 12.86
C LYS A 128 -11.42 -7.11 12.36
N ILE A 129 -10.61 -7.97 11.79
CA ILE A 129 -11.03 -9.30 11.30
C ILE A 129 -10.09 -10.37 11.81
N GLN A 130 -10.44 -11.65 11.58
CA GLN A 130 -9.55 -12.79 11.84
C GLN A 130 -8.26 -12.65 11.06
N LYS A 131 -7.22 -13.41 11.41
CA LYS A 131 -5.89 -13.33 10.78
C LYS A 131 -5.96 -13.46 9.26
N VAL A 132 -6.72 -14.43 8.74
CA VAL A 132 -6.92 -14.63 7.30
C VAL A 132 -8.41 -14.77 7.01
N HIS A 133 -8.91 -14.03 6.03
CA HIS A 133 -10.30 -14.08 5.62
C HIS A 133 -10.41 -14.29 4.11
N TYR A 134 -11.36 -15.16 3.71
CA TYR A 134 -11.57 -15.57 2.33
C TYR A 134 -12.92 -15.03 1.84
N TYR A 135 -12.92 -14.52 0.61
CA TYR A 135 -14.12 -14.04 -0.06
C TYR A 135 -14.27 -14.73 -1.41
N ASN A 136 -15.49 -14.91 -1.85
CA ASN A 136 -15.86 -15.53 -3.12
C ASN A 136 -16.36 -14.53 -4.16
N SER A 137 -16.28 -13.23 -3.89
CA SER A 137 -16.60 -12.18 -4.85
C SER A 137 -15.72 -10.95 -4.65
N PHE A 138 -15.42 -10.29 -5.76
CA PHE A 138 -14.68 -9.04 -5.79
C PHE A 138 -15.40 -7.95 -4.99
N ASP A 139 -16.71 -7.83 -5.13
CA ASP A 139 -17.53 -6.85 -4.39
C ASP A 139 -17.34 -6.97 -2.87
N LYS A 140 -17.40 -8.21 -2.32
CA LYS A 140 -17.16 -8.45 -0.89
C LYS A 140 -15.73 -8.13 -0.48
N PHE A 141 -14.74 -8.44 -1.31
CA PHE A 141 -13.35 -8.12 -1.07
C PHE A 141 -13.13 -6.61 -0.97
N VAL A 142 -13.59 -5.84 -1.97
CA VAL A 142 -13.50 -4.37 -1.97
C VAL A 142 -14.23 -3.77 -0.76
N ARG A 143 -15.45 -4.26 -0.45
CA ARG A 143 -16.22 -3.79 0.70
C ARG A 143 -15.46 -3.96 2.01
N ASN A 144 -14.83 -5.11 2.23
CA ASN A 144 -14.13 -5.41 3.48
C ASN A 144 -12.76 -4.75 3.59
N LEU A 145 -12.08 -4.50 2.48
CA LEU A 145 -10.89 -3.66 2.45
C LEU A 145 -11.24 -2.20 2.72
N SER A 146 -12.34 -1.71 2.12
CA SER A 146 -12.72 -0.31 2.23
C SER A 146 -11.55 0.63 1.86
N TYR A 147 -11.38 1.76 2.55
CA TYR A 147 -10.30 2.72 2.28
C TYR A 147 -8.89 2.16 2.55
N TRP A 148 -8.75 1.03 3.22
CA TRP A 148 -7.44 0.39 3.43
C TRP A 148 -6.76 -0.04 2.13
N SER A 149 -7.53 -0.26 1.06
CA SER A 149 -6.96 -0.53 -0.27
C SER A 149 -6.13 0.64 -0.84
N SER A 150 -6.24 1.84 -0.26
CA SER A 150 -5.40 2.99 -0.59
C SER A 150 -3.98 2.94 0.02
N TRP A 151 -3.64 1.90 0.79
CA TRP A 151 -2.32 1.75 1.40
C TRP A 151 -1.49 0.74 0.63
N SER A 152 -0.39 1.20 0.05
CA SER A 152 0.51 0.37 -0.75
C SER A 152 1.10 -0.83 0.01
N THR A 153 1.30 -0.70 1.33
CA THR A 153 1.92 -1.74 2.17
C THR A 153 1.24 -3.10 2.07
N GLY A 154 -0.09 -3.14 1.86
CA GLY A 154 -0.82 -4.40 1.70
C GLY A 154 -0.82 -4.98 0.29
N MET A 155 -0.35 -4.23 -0.69
CA MET A 155 -0.41 -4.60 -2.11
C MET A 155 0.46 -5.81 -2.43
N ALA A 156 -0.10 -6.73 -3.20
CA ALA A 156 0.60 -7.81 -3.87
C ALA A 156 -0.16 -8.25 -5.13
N ILE A 157 0.56 -8.81 -6.12
CA ILE A 157 -0.01 -9.26 -7.38
C ILE A 157 0.79 -10.45 -7.93
N TRP A 158 0.14 -11.34 -8.63
CA TRP A 158 0.80 -12.38 -9.42
C TRP A 158 1.46 -11.76 -10.64
N LYS A 159 2.69 -12.17 -10.95
CA LYS A 159 3.45 -11.61 -12.09
C LYS A 159 2.68 -11.70 -13.40
N GLU A 160 2.00 -12.81 -13.66
CA GLU A 160 1.20 -13.00 -14.87
C GLU A 160 0.03 -12.01 -14.98
N ASP A 161 -0.55 -11.56 -13.84
CA ASP A 161 -1.62 -10.57 -13.84
C ASP A 161 -1.04 -9.16 -14.02
N PHE A 162 0.13 -8.90 -13.45
CA PHE A 162 0.84 -7.64 -13.66
C PHE A 162 1.20 -7.44 -15.14
N LEU A 163 1.64 -8.50 -15.84
CA LEU A 163 1.99 -8.43 -17.27
C LEU A 163 0.80 -8.16 -18.21
N LYS A 164 -0.44 -8.21 -17.72
CA LYS A 164 -1.66 -7.81 -18.47
C LYS A 164 -2.01 -6.32 -18.31
N LEU A 165 -1.27 -5.60 -17.47
CA LEU A 165 -1.46 -4.17 -17.24
C LEU A 165 -0.81 -3.33 -18.35
N PRO A 166 -1.18 -2.06 -18.50
CA PRO A 166 -0.51 -1.14 -19.41
C PRO A 166 1.01 -1.12 -19.19
N GLU A 167 1.76 -1.01 -20.26
CA GLU A 167 3.22 -0.93 -20.19
C GLU A 167 3.69 0.45 -19.73
N ASP A 168 2.96 1.51 -20.11
CA ASP A 168 3.32 2.86 -19.77
C ASP A 168 2.95 3.19 -18.32
N VAL A 169 3.92 3.72 -17.60
CA VAL A 169 3.76 4.07 -16.16
C VAL A 169 2.74 5.20 -16.00
N GLU A 170 2.61 6.05 -17.01
CA GLU A 170 1.69 7.20 -17.05
C GLU A 170 0.21 6.79 -17.13
N ASP A 171 -0.07 5.55 -17.51
CA ASP A 171 -1.45 5.00 -17.53
C ASP A 171 -1.98 4.62 -16.14
N PHE A 172 -1.14 4.71 -15.10
CA PHE A 172 -1.54 4.44 -13.73
C PHE A 172 -1.92 5.73 -12.99
N ASN A 173 -2.81 5.62 -12.01
CA ASN A 173 -3.11 6.74 -11.14
C ASN A 173 -1.86 7.17 -10.37
N GLU A 174 -1.48 8.46 -10.47
CA GLU A 174 -0.24 8.98 -9.90
C GLU A 174 -0.15 8.86 -8.37
N LEU A 175 -1.29 8.92 -7.65
CA LEU A 175 -1.30 8.88 -6.18
C LEU A 175 -1.59 7.49 -5.62
N PHE A 176 -2.31 6.66 -6.37
CA PHE A 176 -2.73 5.32 -5.95
C PHE A 176 -2.47 4.25 -7.02
N PRO A 177 -1.23 4.14 -7.56
CA PRO A 177 -0.93 3.15 -8.58
C PRO A 177 -1.14 1.73 -8.04
N HIS A 178 -0.79 1.46 -6.78
CA HIS A 178 -1.02 0.20 -6.08
C HIS A 178 -2.50 -0.18 -5.99
N THR A 179 -3.41 0.77 -5.77
CA THR A 179 -4.85 0.50 -5.74
C THR A 179 -5.37 0.11 -7.12
N THR A 180 -4.88 0.81 -8.16
CA THR A 180 -5.21 0.51 -9.55
C THR A 180 -4.73 -0.90 -9.93
N VAL A 181 -3.50 -1.26 -9.55
CA VAL A 181 -2.94 -2.61 -9.76
C VAL A 181 -3.74 -3.67 -9.01
N LEU A 182 -4.03 -3.46 -7.72
CA LEU A 182 -4.78 -4.41 -6.87
C LEU A 182 -6.18 -4.72 -7.44
N PHE A 183 -6.84 -3.72 -8.01
CA PHE A 183 -8.22 -3.83 -8.50
C PHE A 183 -8.32 -4.12 -10.01
N ARG A 184 -7.22 -4.38 -10.68
CA ARG A 184 -7.24 -4.64 -12.13
C ARG A 184 -7.81 -6.01 -12.46
N GLU A 185 -7.28 -7.07 -11.84
CA GLU A 185 -7.85 -8.40 -11.98
C GLU A 185 -9.08 -8.54 -11.06
N ARG A 186 -10.23 -8.95 -11.62
CA ARG A 186 -11.50 -9.00 -10.89
C ARG A 186 -12.22 -10.34 -11.02
N ASN A 187 -11.68 -11.25 -11.84
CA ASN A 187 -12.30 -12.51 -12.17
C ASN A 187 -11.52 -13.67 -11.56
N ARG A 188 -11.58 -13.78 -10.22
CA ARG A 188 -10.99 -14.89 -9.48
C ARG A 188 -12.04 -15.61 -8.65
N CYS A 189 -11.85 -16.92 -8.47
CA CYS A 189 -12.72 -17.71 -7.60
C CYS A 189 -12.52 -17.39 -6.12
N ARG A 190 -11.35 -16.81 -5.75
CA ARG A 190 -10.98 -16.55 -4.36
C ARG A 190 -10.23 -15.23 -4.21
N TYR A 191 -10.62 -14.49 -3.16
CA TYR A 191 -10.00 -13.25 -2.72
C TYR A 191 -9.62 -13.41 -1.26
N ILE A 192 -8.45 -12.91 -0.88
CA ILE A 192 -7.89 -13.09 0.47
C ILE A 192 -7.55 -11.73 1.06
N ILE A 193 -7.98 -11.51 2.30
CA ILE A 193 -7.40 -10.47 3.15
C ILE A 193 -6.61 -11.20 4.24
N ASP A 194 -5.28 -11.12 4.16
CA ASP A 194 -4.40 -11.63 5.20
C ASP A 194 -4.07 -10.49 6.16
N ASN A 195 -4.67 -10.56 7.35
CA ASN A 195 -4.49 -9.56 8.41
C ASN A 195 -3.39 -9.96 9.42
N THR A 196 -2.55 -10.93 9.07
CA THR A 196 -1.40 -11.29 9.89
C THR A 196 -0.40 -10.15 9.90
N VAL A 197 0.17 -9.84 11.06
CA VAL A 197 1.26 -8.88 11.17
C VAL A 197 2.52 -9.51 10.57
N ILE A 198 3.05 -8.88 9.54
CA ILE A 198 4.27 -9.30 8.83
C ILE A 198 5.31 -8.18 8.75
N MET A 199 4.93 -6.96 9.13
CA MET A 199 5.81 -5.79 9.07
C MET A 199 5.57 -4.88 10.27
N ASP A 200 6.65 -4.24 10.75
CA ASP A 200 6.63 -3.18 11.75
C ASP A 200 7.05 -1.85 11.13
N GLU A 201 6.28 -0.80 11.40
CA GLU A 201 6.68 0.56 10.96
C GLU A 201 7.85 1.07 11.79
N MET A 202 8.87 1.59 11.11
CA MET A 202 9.95 2.30 11.79
C MET A 202 9.43 3.57 12.47
N PRO A 203 9.99 3.96 13.62
CA PRO A 203 9.62 5.19 14.29
C PRO A 203 9.69 6.38 13.34
N GLN A 204 8.66 7.23 13.39
CA GLN A 204 8.62 8.43 12.56
C GLN A 204 9.72 9.41 13.03
N GLY A 205 10.80 9.50 12.25
CA GLY A 205 11.82 10.53 12.43
C GLY A 205 11.31 11.93 12.04
N LYS A 206 12.22 12.92 12.02
CA LYS A 206 11.91 14.30 11.59
C LYS A 206 11.73 14.46 10.07
N LYS A 207 12.02 13.42 9.26
CA LYS A 207 11.92 13.48 7.81
C LYS A 207 10.45 13.46 7.36
N PRO A 208 10.07 14.31 6.38
CA PRO A 208 8.70 14.33 5.86
C PRO A 208 8.37 13.00 5.17
N LYS A 209 7.13 12.53 5.34
CA LYS A 209 6.61 11.31 4.69
C LYS A 209 6.16 11.54 3.24
N GLY A 210 5.84 12.78 2.89
CA GLY A 210 5.34 13.18 1.58
C GLY A 210 4.89 14.64 1.58
N ASN A 211 4.54 15.17 0.42
CA ASN A 211 4.12 16.55 0.21
C ASN A 211 2.88 16.70 -0.70
N TYR A 212 2.23 15.59 -1.07
CA TYR A 212 1.02 15.66 -1.91
C TYR A 212 -0.17 16.24 -1.13
N ASN A 213 -1.16 16.72 -1.88
CA ASN A 213 -2.40 17.24 -1.30
C ASN A 213 -3.25 16.10 -0.73
N LEU A 214 -3.39 16.09 0.62
CA LEU A 214 -4.01 14.99 1.33
C LEU A 214 -5.53 14.91 1.06
N TYR A 215 -6.20 16.07 0.99
CA TYR A 215 -7.64 16.11 0.76
C TYR A 215 -7.99 15.78 -0.68
N TRP A 216 -7.19 16.22 -1.65
CA TRP A 216 -7.37 15.84 -3.03
C TRP A 216 -7.20 14.33 -3.22
N ALA A 217 -6.12 13.77 -2.67
CA ALA A 217 -5.85 12.33 -2.77
C ALA A 217 -7.01 11.48 -2.25
N PHE A 218 -7.43 11.71 -1.01
CA PHE A 218 -8.47 10.88 -0.39
C PHE A 218 -9.91 11.37 -0.65
N GLY A 219 -10.09 12.60 -1.08
CA GLY A 219 -11.40 13.18 -1.35
C GLY A 219 -11.85 13.11 -2.80
N ILE A 220 -10.92 12.99 -3.74
CA ILE A 220 -11.17 12.99 -5.18
C ILE A 220 -10.56 11.74 -5.86
N GLU A 221 -9.24 11.58 -5.81
CA GLU A 221 -8.55 10.52 -6.56
C GLU A 221 -8.98 9.12 -6.12
N TYR A 222 -8.88 8.80 -4.84
CA TYR A 222 -9.29 7.49 -4.34
C TYR A 222 -10.79 7.21 -4.57
N PRO A 223 -11.73 8.12 -4.26
CA PRO A 223 -13.14 7.97 -4.62
C PRO A 223 -13.38 7.78 -6.11
N GLY A 224 -12.59 8.43 -6.97
CA GLY A 224 -12.63 8.25 -8.42
C GLY A 224 -12.36 6.81 -8.84
N ILE A 225 -11.31 6.18 -8.30
CA ILE A 225 -11.01 4.76 -8.54
C ILE A 225 -12.20 3.87 -8.12
N ILE A 226 -12.79 4.12 -6.94
CA ILE A 226 -13.94 3.35 -6.45
C ILE A 226 -15.19 3.60 -7.29
N PHE A 227 -15.36 4.82 -7.82
CA PHE A 227 -16.45 5.15 -8.74
C PHE A 227 -16.30 4.43 -10.07
N ASP A 228 -15.10 4.28 -10.60
CA ASP A 228 -14.84 3.52 -11.82
C ASP A 228 -15.22 2.05 -11.65
N LEU A 229 -14.91 1.43 -10.49
CA LEU A 229 -15.36 0.08 -10.15
C LEU A 229 -16.88 -0.05 -10.07
N PHE A 230 -17.57 0.98 -9.64
CA PHE A 230 -19.04 1.00 -9.64
C PHE A 230 -19.60 1.23 -11.04
N ARG A 231 -19.02 2.11 -11.83
CA ARG A 231 -19.44 2.44 -13.20
C ARG A 231 -19.35 1.26 -14.15
N ASP A 232 -18.31 0.43 -13.99
CA ASP A 232 -18.12 -0.79 -14.77
C ASP A 232 -18.79 -2.05 -14.14
N GLU A 233 -19.65 -1.83 -13.15
CA GLU A 233 -20.46 -2.85 -12.48
C GLU A 233 -19.65 -3.91 -11.71
N SER A 234 -18.35 -3.70 -11.50
CA SER A 234 -17.49 -4.60 -10.71
C SER A 234 -17.86 -4.64 -9.23
N ILE A 235 -18.44 -3.56 -8.71
CA ILE A 235 -18.96 -3.48 -7.36
C ILE A 235 -20.41 -2.95 -7.32
N SER A 236 -21.15 -3.41 -6.30
CA SER A 236 -22.51 -2.96 -6.07
C SER A 236 -22.58 -1.51 -5.58
N LYS A 237 -23.73 -0.85 -5.81
CA LYS A 237 -24.04 0.47 -5.25
C LYS A 237 -23.90 0.51 -3.73
N THR A 238 -24.21 -0.59 -3.08
CA THR A 238 -24.11 -0.73 -1.62
C THR A 238 -22.64 -0.71 -1.18
N THR A 239 -21.78 -1.43 -1.87
CA THR A 239 -20.33 -1.43 -1.63
C THR A 239 -19.70 -0.08 -1.92
N PHE A 240 -20.02 0.53 -3.06
CA PHE A 240 -19.58 1.88 -3.40
C PHE A 240 -19.88 2.88 -2.29
N ARG A 241 -21.15 2.95 -1.86
CA ARG A 241 -21.58 3.86 -0.78
C ARG A 241 -20.87 3.58 0.55
N TYR A 242 -20.68 2.32 0.88
CA TYR A 242 -20.00 1.92 2.11
C TYR A 242 -18.54 2.35 2.12
N VAL A 243 -17.81 2.13 1.02
CA VAL A 243 -16.40 2.53 0.90
C VAL A 243 -16.28 4.06 0.98
N LEU A 244 -17.14 4.80 0.30
CA LEU A 244 -17.13 6.27 0.39
C LEU A 244 -17.44 6.77 1.80
N ASP A 245 -18.38 6.14 2.50
CA ASP A 245 -18.75 6.56 3.86
C ASP A 245 -17.62 6.33 4.87
N THR A 246 -16.96 5.18 4.79
CA THR A 246 -15.79 4.85 5.64
C THR A 246 -14.56 5.68 5.26
N ASN A 247 -14.36 6.00 3.99
CA ASN A 247 -13.31 6.91 3.56
C ASN A 247 -13.57 8.34 4.07
N LEU A 248 -14.83 8.79 4.12
CA LEU A 248 -15.17 10.08 4.72
C LEU A 248 -14.90 10.11 6.23
N ASP A 249 -15.09 8.98 6.95
CA ASP A 249 -14.67 8.85 8.35
C ASP A 249 -13.15 9.01 8.49
N PHE A 250 -12.39 8.43 7.57
CA PHE A 250 -10.94 8.56 7.56
C PHE A 250 -10.51 10.02 7.28
N ILE A 251 -11.08 10.69 6.28
CA ILE A 251 -10.81 12.11 5.97
C ILE A 251 -11.16 13.01 7.18
N ALA A 252 -12.31 12.78 7.82
CA ALA A 252 -12.71 13.52 9.01
C ALA A 252 -11.77 13.26 10.20
N GLY A 253 -11.24 12.03 10.31
CA GLY A 253 -10.19 11.66 11.27
C GLY A 253 -8.90 12.44 11.04
N MET A 254 -8.43 12.55 9.80
CA MET A 254 -7.26 13.33 9.43
C MET A 254 -7.48 14.83 9.75
N TYR A 255 -8.65 15.36 9.42
CA TYR A 255 -8.99 16.74 9.80
C TYR A 255 -8.90 16.96 11.32
N PHE A 256 -9.45 16.03 12.10
CA PHE A 256 -9.39 16.09 13.56
C PHE A 256 -7.94 16.10 14.08
N GLU A 257 -7.09 15.19 13.58
CA GLU A 257 -5.70 15.09 14.04
C GLU A 257 -4.85 16.30 13.63
N TYR A 258 -5.00 16.81 12.40
CA TYR A 258 -4.12 17.85 11.88
C TYR A 258 -4.65 19.28 12.11
N HIS A 259 -5.95 19.51 12.02
CA HIS A 259 -6.53 20.86 12.20
C HIS A 259 -7.03 21.13 13.62
N ILE A 260 -7.58 20.12 14.32
CA ILE A 260 -8.11 20.30 15.69
C ILE A 260 -7.02 20.03 16.72
N ARG A 261 -6.33 18.89 16.61
CA ARG A 261 -5.25 18.53 17.56
C ARG A 261 -3.90 19.15 17.24
N LYS A 262 -3.73 19.72 16.05
CA LYS A 262 -2.49 20.37 15.59
C LYS A 262 -1.28 19.43 15.59
N HIS A 263 -1.48 18.13 15.35
CA HIS A 263 -0.37 17.23 15.16
C HIS A 263 0.42 17.61 13.91
N TYR A 264 1.73 17.36 13.94
CA TYR A 264 2.59 17.60 12.79
C TYR A 264 2.13 16.77 11.57
N CYS A 265 2.07 17.42 10.42
CA CYS A 265 1.77 16.84 9.13
C CYS A 265 2.73 17.40 8.09
N SER A 266 3.36 16.53 7.30
CA SER A 266 4.23 16.94 6.18
C SER A 266 3.48 17.11 4.86
N TYR A 267 2.23 16.65 4.79
CA TYR A 267 1.40 16.73 3.59
C TYR A 267 0.78 18.11 3.43
N ASP A 268 0.43 18.47 2.19
CA ASP A 268 -0.38 19.64 1.92
C ASP A 268 -1.81 19.42 2.43
N LEU A 269 -2.26 20.30 3.32
CA LEU A 269 -3.59 20.28 3.95
C LEU A 269 -4.54 21.34 3.37
N ASN A 270 -4.20 21.95 2.25
CA ASN A 270 -5.07 22.90 1.56
C ASN A 270 -6.18 22.16 0.78
N GLY A 271 -7.15 22.93 0.24
CA GLY A 271 -8.13 22.36 -0.70
C GLY A 271 -9.24 21.51 -0.08
N LEU A 272 -9.44 21.48 1.25
CA LEU A 272 -10.55 20.75 1.86
C LEU A 272 -11.92 21.11 1.24
N LYS A 273 -12.10 22.35 0.78
CA LYS A 273 -13.37 22.81 0.18
C LYS A 273 -13.63 22.16 -1.17
N ASP A 274 -12.58 21.76 -1.88
CA ASP A 274 -12.65 21.30 -3.27
C ASP A 274 -13.19 19.86 -3.37
N ILE A 275 -13.18 19.10 -2.26
CA ILE A 275 -13.78 17.77 -2.21
C ILE A 275 -15.30 17.77 -2.05
N PHE A 276 -15.89 18.92 -1.65
CA PHE A 276 -17.33 19.00 -1.44
C PHE A 276 -18.10 19.24 -2.76
N GLY A 277 -19.21 18.55 -2.89
CA GLY A 277 -20.06 18.63 -4.09
C GLY A 277 -19.68 17.61 -5.19
N VAL A 278 -18.52 16.93 -5.09
CA VAL A 278 -18.12 15.85 -6.00
C VAL A 278 -18.59 14.52 -5.41
N PHE A 279 -17.90 13.97 -4.43
CA PHE A 279 -18.26 12.71 -3.78
C PHE A 279 -18.87 12.90 -2.38
N TYR A 280 -18.62 14.03 -1.75
CA TYR A 280 -18.97 14.28 -0.34
C TYR A 280 -19.77 15.57 -0.14
N SER A 281 -20.76 15.52 0.74
CA SER A 281 -21.44 16.74 1.19
C SER A 281 -20.73 17.36 2.38
N LYS A 282 -20.67 18.69 2.40
CA LYS A 282 -20.07 19.47 3.50
C LYS A 282 -20.75 19.17 4.84
N SER A 283 -22.07 19.04 4.88
CA SER A 283 -22.84 18.75 6.08
C SER A 283 -22.46 17.38 6.67
N LYS A 284 -22.37 16.34 5.83
CA LYS A 284 -21.99 14.99 6.26
C LYS A 284 -20.56 14.95 6.80
N PHE A 285 -19.63 15.66 6.18
CA PHE A 285 -18.26 15.76 6.67
C PHE A 285 -18.22 16.36 8.08
N TRP A 286 -18.86 17.51 8.30
CA TRP A 286 -18.84 18.16 9.62
C TRP A 286 -19.55 17.31 10.70
N MET A 287 -20.61 16.62 10.33
CA MET A 287 -21.25 15.66 11.24
C MET A 287 -20.26 14.59 11.71
N LYS A 288 -19.47 14.01 10.79
CA LYS A 288 -18.44 13.02 11.16
C LYS A 288 -17.32 13.62 12.01
N VAL A 289 -16.87 14.84 11.74
CA VAL A 289 -15.88 15.54 12.58
C VAL A 289 -16.41 15.72 14.01
N ILE A 290 -17.67 16.16 14.15
CA ILE A 290 -18.31 16.31 15.47
C ILE A 290 -18.39 14.96 16.19
N GLN A 291 -18.84 13.89 15.51
CA GLN A 291 -18.91 12.55 16.09
C GLN A 291 -17.55 12.05 16.60
N ILE A 292 -16.47 12.26 15.82
CA ILE A 292 -15.11 11.89 16.22
C ILE A 292 -14.70 12.70 17.46
N THR A 293 -14.95 14.00 17.46
CA THR A 293 -14.61 14.89 18.57
C THR A 293 -15.30 14.44 19.86
N VAL A 294 -16.61 14.21 19.81
CA VAL A 294 -17.40 13.75 20.97
C VAL A 294 -16.91 12.40 21.49
N LYS A 295 -16.69 11.42 20.59
CA LYS A 295 -16.17 10.10 20.98
C LYS A 295 -14.80 10.17 21.67
N ARG A 296 -13.93 11.08 21.23
CA ARG A 296 -12.59 11.27 21.83
C ARG A 296 -12.66 11.96 23.18
N LEU A 297 -13.55 12.96 23.36
CA LEU A 297 -13.78 13.63 24.63
C LEU A 297 -14.38 12.63 25.66
N ALA A 298 -15.39 11.88 25.28
CA ALA A 298 -16.00 10.87 26.17
C ALA A 298 -14.97 9.83 26.65
N LYS A 299 -14.06 9.35 25.77
CA LYS A 299 -12.99 8.43 26.19
C LYS A 299 -11.97 9.03 27.16
N LYS A 300 -11.79 10.37 27.17
CA LYS A 300 -10.93 11.02 28.18
C LYS A 300 -11.61 11.07 29.54
N ILE A 301 -12.92 11.30 29.58
CA ILE A 301 -13.70 11.38 30.83
C ILE A 301 -13.77 9.99 31.53
N VAL A 302 -13.90 8.92 30.77
CA VAL A 302 -14.01 7.54 31.33
C VAL A 302 -12.64 6.99 31.81
N LYS A 303 -11.51 7.64 31.49
CA LYS A 303 -10.18 7.25 31.95
C LYS A 303 -9.72 7.98 33.22
N PHE A 304 -10.54 8.84 33.77
CA PHE A 304 -10.44 9.42 35.12
C PHE A 304 -11.45 8.76 36.05
#